data_ad34dd48d763b95dafbdb538e72ab688
#
_entry.id   ad34dd48d763b95dafbdb538e72ab688
#
_cell.length_a   1.000
_cell.length_b   1.000
_cell.length_c   1.000
_cell.angle_alpha   90.00
_cell.angle_beta   90.00
_cell.angle_gamma   90.00
#
_symmetry.space_group_name_H-M   'P 1'
#
loop_
_entity.id
_entity.type
_entity.pdbx_description
1 polymer ?
#
loop_
_entity_poly.entity_id
_entity_poly.type
_entity_poly.pdbx_seq_one_letter_code
_entity_poly.pdbx_strand_id
1 'polypeptide(L)'
;MKRELLQKIMELRQQNVTQFFVACDYGVGLYAAEQINDLRKTDPDLMLFCKLPHEGQATKWAPYLRERYFKMLEDCTHIDCISLRAQPDAQLLAYQRIIDQSDLILTVFDSGASAAGPAEEKALAYALVSRKPVLNLDPYTLAVSRIDKRADK
;
A
#
# COMPACT_ATOMS: atom_id res chain seq x y z
N MET A 1 -10.38 -1.98 -11.46
CA MET A 1 -9.46 -2.22 -10.34
C MET A 1 -9.60 -1.19 -9.23
N LYS A 2 -9.61 0.10 -9.54
CA LYS A 2 -9.77 1.14 -8.50
C LYS A 2 -11.07 1.01 -7.72
N ARG A 3 -12.17 0.67 -8.40
CA ARG A 3 -13.46 0.50 -7.74
C ARG A 3 -13.43 -0.67 -6.75
N GLU A 4 -12.83 -1.78 -7.15
CA GLU A 4 -12.73 -2.96 -6.30
C GLU A 4 -11.79 -2.70 -5.12
N LEU A 5 -10.72 -1.94 -5.33
CA LEU A 5 -9.84 -1.53 -4.26
C LEU A 5 -10.59 -0.68 -3.24
N LEU A 6 -11.34 0.32 -3.69
CA LEU A 6 -12.16 1.16 -2.82
C LEU A 6 -13.18 0.33 -2.05
N GLN A 7 -13.84 -0.59 -2.74
CA GLN A 7 -14.84 -1.46 -2.10
C GLN A 7 -14.19 -2.29 -0.99
N LYS A 8 -13.00 -2.81 -1.23
CA LYS A 8 -12.29 -3.60 -0.21
C LYS A 8 -11.90 -2.75 0.99
N ILE A 9 -11.42 -1.52 0.75
CA ILE A 9 -11.11 -0.60 1.83
C ILE A 9 -12.35 -0.32 2.68
N MET A 10 -13.48 -0.07 2.04
CA MET A 10 -14.75 0.17 2.74
C MET A 10 -15.21 -1.03 3.54
N GLU A 11 -15.06 -2.24 3.00
CA GLU A 11 -15.36 -3.47 3.74
C GLU A 11 -14.50 -3.61 4.99
N LEU A 12 -13.21 -3.32 4.86
CA LEU A 12 -12.29 -3.37 6.00
C LEU A 12 -12.70 -2.35 7.06
N ARG A 13 -13.11 -1.16 6.63
CA ARG A 13 -13.59 -0.15 7.57
C ARG A 13 -14.81 -0.65 8.34
N GLN A 14 -15.72 -1.35 7.67
CA GLN A 14 -16.90 -1.94 8.32
C GLN A 14 -16.50 -3.02 9.33
N GLN A 15 -15.32 -3.61 9.19
CA GLN A 15 -14.78 -4.59 10.13
C GLN A 15 -13.92 -3.93 11.20
N ASN A 16 -14.09 -2.62 11.41
CA ASN A 16 -13.41 -1.82 12.43
C ASN A 16 -11.93 -1.57 12.16
N VAL A 17 -11.49 -1.69 10.91
CA VAL A 17 -10.15 -1.25 10.52
C VAL A 17 -10.17 0.26 10.37
N THR A 18 -9.37 0.96 11.17
CA THR A 18 -9.33 2.43 11.18
C THR A 18 -8.00 2.99 10.73
N GLN A 19 -6.93 2.20 10.75
CA GLN A 19 -5.59 2.68 10.42
C GLN A 19 -5.08 1.97 9.18
N PHE A 20 -4.67 2.76 8.19
CA PHE A 20 -4.13 2.25 6.93
C PHE A 20 -2.73 2.79 6.73
N PHE A 21 -1.78 1.90 6.44
CA PHE A 21 -0.39 2.22 6.21
C PHE A 21 -0.07 1.98 4.74
N VAL A 22 0.42 2.99 4.03
CA VAL A 22 0.64 2.93 2.59
C VAL A 22 2.00 3.53 2.25
N ALA A 23 2.74 2.89 1.36
CA ALA A 23 4.02 3.42 0.88
C ALA A 23 3.84 4.54 -0.15
N CYS A 24 2.63 4.70 -0.69
CA CYS A 24 2.27 5.78 -1.60
C CYS A 24 3.07 5.76 -2.91
N ASP A 25 3.54 4.59 -3.30
CA ASP A 25 4.30 4.43 -4.52
C ASP A 25 3.40 4.60 -5.76
N TYR A 26 4.04 4.78 -6.89
CA TYR A 26 3.37 4.97 -8.16
C TYR A 26 2.35 3.85 -8.41
N GLY A 27 1.13 4.23 -8.77
CA GLY A 27 0.07 3.28 -9.08
C GLY A 27 -0.82 2.98 -7.89
N VAL A 28 -0.88 1.71 -7.49
CA VAL A 28 -1.85 1.25 -6.48
C VAL A 28 -1.67 1.96 -5.13
N GLY A 29 -0.43 2.18 -4.71
CA GLY A 29 -0.18 2.85 -3.44
C GLY A 29 -0.76 4.25 -3.42
N LEU A 30 -0.52 5.03 -4.47
CA LEU A 30 -1.08 6.37 -4.58
C LEU A 30 -2.61 6.32 -4.65
N TYR A 31 -3.18 5.39 -5.43
CA TYR A 31 -4.64 5.28 -5.55
C TYR A 31 -5.28 4.96 -4.20
N ALA A 32 -4.71 4.00 -3.47
CA ALA A 32 -5.23 3.63 -2.15
C ALA A 32 -5.19 4.82 -1.19
N ALA A 33 -4.07 5.54 -1.15
CA ALA A 33 -3.93 6.68 -0.28
C ALA A 33 -4.96 7.77 -0.61
N GLU A 34 -5.16 8.06 -1.89
CA GLU A 34 -6.15 9.05 -2.31
C GLU A 34 -7.57 8.63 -1.92
N GLN A 35 -7.90 7.36 -2.10
CA GLN A 35 -9.22 6.84 -1.74
C GLN A 35 -9.47 6.93 -0.23
N ILE A 36 -8.47 6.61 0.56
CA ILE A 36 -8.60 6.69 2.02
C ILE A 36 -8.79 8.15 2.45
N ASN A 37 -8.03 9.08 1.86
CA ASN A 37 -8.20 10.50 2.15
C ASN A 37 -9.62 10.98 1.81
N ASP A 38 -10.18 10.52 0.70
CA ASP A 38 -11.55 10.89 0.33
C ASP A 38 -12.56 10.38 1.35
N LEU A 39 -12.39 9.14 1.79
CA LEU A 39 -13.29 8.57 2.81
C LEU A 39 -13.16 9.32 4.14
N ARG A 40 -11.97 9.81 4.47
CA ARG A 40 -11.76 10.55 5.72
C ARG A 40 -12.53 11.85 5.79
N LYS A 41 -12.95 12.39 4.66
CA LYS A 41 -13.76 13.62 4.65
C LYS A 41 -15.10 13.45 5.34
N THR A 42 -15.64 12.24 5.32
CA THR A 42 -16.92 11.91 5.96
C THR A 42 -16.77 10.92 7.12
N ASP A 43 -15.58 10.37 7.32
CA ASP A 43 -15.32 9.40 8.39
C ASP A 43 -14.04 9.82 9.12
N PRO A 44 -14.16 10.67 10.14
CA PRO A 44 -12.98 11.22 10.82
C PRO A 44 -12.21 10.20 11.65
N ASP A 45 -12.75 9.03 11.89
CA ASP A 45 -12.04 7.97 12.63
C ASP A 45 -11.00 7.25 11.77
N LEU A 46 -11.08 7.40 10.44
CA LEU A 46 -10.08 6.82 9.55
C LEU A 46 -8.77 7.59 9.63
N MET A 47 -7.66 6.85 9.59
CA MET A 47 -6.33 7.42 9.62
C MET A 47 -5.50 6.84 8.49
N LEU A 48 -4.76 7.70 7.80
CA LEU A 48 -3.84 7.32 6.73
C LEU A 48 -2.42 7.66 7.15
N PHE A 49 -1.60 6.63 7.28
CA PHE A 49 -0.18 6.74 7.61
C PHE A 49 0.64 6.47 6.35
N CYS A 50 1.34 7.50 5.88
CA CYS A 50 2.18 7.39 4.68
C CYS A 50 3.60 7.04 5.11
N LYS A 51 4.09 5.88 4.69
CA LYS A 51 5.43 5.38 5.00
C LYS A 51 6.26 5.45 3.73
N LEU A 52 6.93 6.57 3.52
CA LEU A 52 7.63 6.84 2.27
C LEU A 52 9.03 6.23 2.28
N PRO A 53 9.50 5.67 1.16
CA PRO A 53 10.87 5.15 1.09
C PRO A 53 11.90 6.27 1.23
N HIS A 54 11.68 7.43 0.59
CA HIS A 54 12.54 8.60 0.72
C HIS A 54 11.76 9.84 0.27
N GLU A 55 12.28 11.02 0.59
CA GLU A 55 11.60 12.28 0.31
C GLU A 55 11.39 12.53 -1.19
N GLY A 56 12.32 12.07 -2.01
CA GLY A 56 12.27 12.31 -3.45
C GLY A 56 11.53 11.25 -4.25
N GLN A 57 10.65 10.46 -3.61
CA GLN A 57 9.98 9.36 -4.29
C GLN A 57 9.31 9.79 -5.60
N ALA A 58 8.68 10.95 -5.63
CA ALA A 58 7.92 11.40 -6.79
C ALA A 58 8.70 12.34 -7.71
N THR A 59 10.00 12.52 -7.48
CA THR A 59 10.80 13.53 -8.20
C THR A 59 10.73 13.35 -9.71
N LYS A 60 10.73 12.11 -10.20
CA LYS A 60 10.75 11.82 -11.64
C LYS A 60 9.38 11.50 -12.22
N TRP A 61 8.33 11.64 -11.43
CA TRP A 61 6.98 11.38 -11.94
C TRP A 61 6.52 12.52 -12.84
N ALA A 62 5.54 12.24 -13.71
CA ALA A 62 4.91 13.27 -14.53
C ALA A 62 4.32 14.37 -13.63
N PRO A 63 4.34 15.65 -14.07
CA PRO A 63 3.88 16.76 -13.23
C PRO A 63 2.51 16.58 -12.61
N TYR A 64 1.52 16.09 -13.38
CA TYR A 64 0.18 15.91 -12.85
C TYR A 64 0.13 14.84 -11.75
N LEU A 65 0.99 13.82 -11.84
CA LEU A 65 1.07 12.79 -10.81
C LEU A 65 1.76 13.31 -9.56
N ARG A 66 2.79 14.17 -9.73
CA ARG A 66 3.44 14.80 -8.59
C ARG A 66 2.49 15.71 -7.83
N GLU A 67 1.65 16.45 -8.54
CA GLU A 67 0.65 17.29 -7.89
C GLU A 67 -0.31 16.44 -7.05
N ARG A 68 -0.79 15.33 -7.58
CA ARG A 68 -1.66 14.42 -6.86
C ARG A 68 -0.97 13.84 -5.63
N TYR A 69 0.31 13.48 -5.78
CA TYR A 69 1.10 12.92 -4.70
C TYR A 69 1.23 13.92 -3.54
N PHE A 70 1.61 15.16 -3.84
CA PHE A 70 1.76 16.17 -2.80
C PHE A 70 0.43 16.56 -2.17
N LYS A 71 -0.64 16.61 -2.96
CA LYS A 71 -1.98 16.84 -2.41
C LYS A 71 -2.38 15.73 -1.46
N MET A 72 -2.11 14.50 -1.83
CA MET A 72 -2.38 13.34 -0.98
C MET A 72 -1.60 13.45 0.34
N LEU A 73 -0.34 13.83 0.29
CA LEU A 73 0.47 13.99 1.50
C LEU A 73 -0.05 15.11 2.40
N GLU A 74 -0.53 16.20 1.81
CA GLU A 74 -1.14 17.28 2.60
C GLU A 74 -2.34 16.83 3.39
N ASP A 75 -3.12 15.91 2.82
CA ASP A 75 -4.38 15.47 3.39
C ASP A 75 -4.26 14.28 4.34
N CYS A 76 -3.11 13.58 4.35
CA CYS A 76 -2.97 12.38 5.16
C CYS A 76 -2.85 12.68 6.65
N THR A 77 -2.96 11.65 7.47
CA THR A 77 -2.87 11.78 8.92
C THR A 77 -1.42 11.99 9.37
N HIS A 78 -0.49 11.20 8.82
CA HIS A 78 0.90 11.23 9.28
C HIS A 78 1.83 10.78 8.16
N ILE A 79 3.01 11.37 8.09
CA ILE A 79 4.05 11.03 7.13
C ILE A 79 5.29 10.57 7.90
N ASP A 80 5.86 9.44 7.45
CA ASP A 80 7.10 8.92 7.97
C ASP A 80 8.00 8.55 6.78
N CYS A 81 9.21 9.08 6.72
CA CYS A 81 10.19 8.75 5.69
C CYS A 81 11.23 7.81 6.25
N ILE A 82 11.51 6.72 5.51
CA ILE A 82 12.52 5.75 5.89
C ILE A 82 13.92 6.37 5.75
N SER A 83 14.13 7.14 4.69
CA SER A 83 15.40 7.76 4.39
C SER A 83 15.18 9.14 3.79
N LEU A 84 16.10 10.06 4.02
CA LEU A 84 16.05 11.39 3.39
C LEU A 84 16.40 11.31 1.90
N ARG A 85 17.22 10.33 1.52
CA ARG A 85 17.71 10.17 0.15
C ARG A 85 17.37 8.80 -0.38
N ALA A 86 17.33 8.69 -1.70
CA ALA A 86 17.14 7.40 -2.36
C ALA A 86 18.27 6.45 -1.97
N GLN A 87 17.89 5.24 -1.58
CA GLN A 87 18.83 4.16 -1.26
C GLN A 87 18.30 2.88 -1.89
N PRO A 88 19.19 1.92 -2.23
CA PRO A 88 18.76 0.71 -2.92
C PRO A 88 17.65 -0.06 -2.20
N ASP A 89 17.69 -0.08 -0.86
CA ASP A 89 16.76 -0.87 -0.06
C ASP A 89 15.60 -0.05 0.53
N ALA A 90 15.51 1.24 0.22
CA ALA A 90 14.53 2.12 0.86
C ALA A 90 13.09 1.64 0.62
N GLN A 91 12.77 1.20 -0.59
CA GLN A 91 11.43 0.71 -0.92
C GLN A 91 11.08 -0.53 -0.11
N LEU A 92 12.01 -1.48 -0.03
CA LEU A 92 11.79 -2.70 0.74
C LEU A 92 11.65 -2.39 2.23
N LEU A 93 12.48 -1.49 2.75
CA LEU A 93 12.41 -1.10 4.16
C LEU A 93 11.07 -0.44 4.49
N ALA A 94 10.55 0.38 3.57
CA ALA A 94 9.23 0.99 3.75
C ALA A 94 8.15 -0.10 3.83
N TYR A 95 8.18 -1.07 2.93
CA TYR A 95 7.23 -2.18 2.95
C TYR A 95 7.36 -3.00 4.25
N GLN A 96 8.57 -3.30 4.68
CA GLN A 96 8.78 -4.07 5.91
C GLN A 96 8.23 -3.33 7.13
N ARG A 97 8.41 -2.02 7.17
CA ARG A 97 7.89 -1.22 8.28
C ARG A 97 6.35 -1.22 8.29
N ILE A 98 5.75 -1.13 7.11
CA ILE A 98 4.30 -1.24 6.97
C ILE A 98 3.82 -2.60 7.48
N ILE A 99 4.49 -3.66 7.05
CA ILE A 99 4.11 -5.02 7.43
C ILE A 99 4.22 -5.23 8.94
N ASP A 100 5.31 -4.74 9.55
CA ASP A 100 5.50 -4.88 11.00
C ASP A 100 4.40 -4.20 11.79
N GLN A 101 3.88 -3.09 11.30
CA GLN A 101 2.87 -2.28 12.01
C GLN A 101 1.44 -2.68 11.68
N SER A 102 1.25 -3.62 10.76
CA SER A 102 -0.08 -4.00 10.26
C SER A 102 -0.49 -5.37 10.76
N ASP A 103 -1.80 -5.56 10.91
CA ASP A 103 -2.38 -6.86 11.27
C ASP A 103 -2.87 -7.62 10.05
N LEU A 104 -3.06 -6.91 8.94
CA LEU A 104 -3.54 -7.48 7.68
C LEU A 104 -2.85 -6.76 6.53
N ILE A 105 -2.39 -7.51 5.55
CA ILE A 105 -1.73 -6.96 4.36
C ILE A 105 -2.65 -7.12 3.16
N LEU A 106 -2.85 -6.04 2.41
CA LEU A 106 -3.60 -6.07 1.16
C LEU A 106 -2.65 -5.76 0.01
N THR A 107 -2.61 -6.65 -0.97
CA THR A 107 -1.78 -6.48 -2.17
C THR A 107 -2.66 -6.47 -3.42
N VAL A 108 -2.10 -5.92 -4.50
CA VAL A 108 -2.76 -5.93 -5.81
C VAL A 108 -1.74 -6.36 -6.85
N PHE A 109 -1.81 -7.61 -7.27
CA PHE A 109 -0.99 -8.12 -8.36
C PHE A 109 -1.65 -9.33 -9.01
N ASP A 110 -1.19 -9.67 -10.22
CA ASP A 110 -1.70 -10.81 -10.97
C ASP A 110 -1.40 -12.10 -10.20
N SER A 111 -2.45 -12.80 -9.78
CA SER A 111 -2.29 -14.00 -8.97
C SER A 111 -1.65 -15.17 -9.74
N GLY A 112 -1.58 -15.09 -11.07
CA GLY A 112 -0.88 -16.09 -11.89
C GLY A 112 0.61 -15.82 -12.03
N ALA A 113 1.12 -14.74 -11.41
CA ALA A 113 2.51 -14.32 -11.56
C ALA A 113 3.15 -14.09 -10.20
N SER A 114 4.43 -13.73 -10.23
CA SER A 114 5.11 -13.21 -9.05
C SER A 114 4.62 -11.80 -8.74
N ALA A 115 4.97 -11.28 -7.57
CA ALA A 115 4.69 -9.89 -7.24
C ALA A 115 5.39 -8.95 -8.25
N ALA A 116 4.95 -7.70 -8.31
CA ALA A 116 5.25 -6.76 -9.39
C ALA A 116 6.73 -6.45 -9.60
N GLY A 117 7.58 -6.63 -8.56
CA GLY A 117 9.02 -6.34 -8.69
C GLY A 117 9.81 -6.96 -7.57
N PRO A 118 11.15 -6.78 -7.57
CA PRO A 118 12.01 -7.41 -6.56
C PRO A 118 11.67 -6.99 -5.12
N ALA A 119 11.39 -5.72 -4.88
CA ALA A 119 11.03 -5.25 -3.56
C ALA A 119 9.70 -5.82 -3.11
N GLU A 120 8.71 -5.84 -4.00
CA GLU A 120 7.40 -6.41 -3.72
C GLU A 120 7.48 -7.91 -3.46
N GLU A 121 8.30 -8.61 -4.22
CA GLU A 121 8.53 -10.05 -4.04
C GLU A 121 9.10 -10.33 -2.64
N LYS A 122 10.12 -9.59 -2.24
CA LYS A 122 10.74 -9.75 -0.93
C LYS A 122 9.81 -9.34 0.19
N ALA A 123 9.01 -8.30 -0.03
CA ALA A 123 8.03 -7.85 0.96
C ALA A 123 6.96 -8.92 1.19
N LEU A 124 6.47 -9.54 0.13
CA LEU A 124 5.49 -10.60 0.25
C LEU A 124 6.07 -11.77 1.05
N ALA A 125 7.31 -12.19 0.74
CA ALA A 125 7.98 -13.24 1.49
C ALA A 125 8.11 -12.88 2.96
N TYR A 126 8.47 -11.64 3.25
CA TYR A 126 8.60 -11.14 4.62
C TYR A 126 7.26 -11.23 5.37
N ALA A 127 6.16 -10.81 4.72
CA ALA A 127 4.84 -10.86 5.32
C ALA A 127 4.44 -12.30 5.65
N LEU A 128 4.70 -13.24 4.74
CA LEU A 128 4.36 -14.65 4.94
C LEU A 128 5.20 -15.28 6.04
N VAL A 129 6.49 -14.97 6.11
CA VAL A 129 7.37 -15.44 7.21
C VAL A 129 6.92 -14.86 8.54
N SER A 130 6.48 -13.62 8.56
CA SER A 130 5.97 -12.95 9.76
C SER A 130 4.56 -13.42 10.15
N ARG A 131 3.98 -14.33 9.35
CA ARG A 131 2.64 -14.90 9.58
C ARG A 131 1.54 -13.86 9.59
N LYS A 132 1.70 -12.79 8.83
CA LYS A 132 0.64 -11.81 8.66
C LYS A 132 -0.35 -12.34 7.60
N PRO A 133 -1.65 -12.20 7.82
CA PRO A 133 -2.61 -12.54 6.77
C PRO A 133 -2.46 -11.61 5.58
N VAL A 134 -2.43 -12.17 4.38
CA VAL A 134 -2.28 -11.42 3.13
C VAL A 134 -3.47 -11.69 2.24
N LEU A 135 -4.15 -10.63 1.83
CA LEU A 135 -5.21 -10.70 0.83
C LEU A 135 -4.68 -10.07 -0.46
N ASN A 136 -4.97 -10.69 -1.58
CA ASN A 136 -4.59 -10.13 -2.88
C ASN A 136 -5.81 -9.89 -3.74
N LEU A 137 -5.91 -8.68 -4.26
CA LEU A 137 -6.88 -8.32 -5.29
C LEU A 137 -6.19 -8.47 -6.64
N ASP A 138 -6.70 -9.41 -7.46
CA ASP A 138 -6.16 -9.61 -8.81
C ASP A 138 -6.69 -8.48 -9.72
N PRO A 139 -5.80 -7.69 -10.34
CA PRO A 139 -6.24 -6.54 -11.14
C PRO A 139 -6.95 -6.91 -12.44
N TYR A 140 -6.83 -8.15 -12.88
CA TYR A 140 -7.46 -8.62 -14.12
C TYR A 140 -8.77 -9.35 -13.88
N THR A 141 -8.79 -10.29 -12.93
CA THR A 141 -9.99 -11.04 -12.62
C THR A 141 -10.88 -10.33 -11.61
N LEU A 142 -10.32 -9.36 -10.86
CA LEU A 142 -10.98 -8.60 -9.81
C LEU A 142 -11.39 -9.47 -8.62
N ALA A 143 -10.86 -10.69 -8.53
CA ALA A 143 -11.11 -11.58 -7.40
C ALA A 143 -10.15 -11.27 -6.26
N VAL A 144 -10.65 -11.41 -5.03
CA VAL A 144 -9.84 -11.27 -3.83
C VAL A 144 -9.60 -12.66 -3.26
N SER A 145 -8.34 -12.99 -3.02
CA SER A 145 -7.96 -14.28 -2.47
C SER A 145 -6.96 -14.11 -1.34
N ARG A 146 -6.92 -15.08 -0.44
CA ARG A 146 -5.93 -15.09 0.64
C ARG A 146 -4.68 -15.82 0.15
N ILE A 147 -3.51 -15.25 0.50
CA ILE A 147 -2.23 -15.88 0.22
C ILE A 147 -1.68 -16.39 1.54
N ASP A 148 -1.55 -17.71 1.68
CA ASP A 148 -1.03 -18.31 2.90
C ASP A 148 0.45 -18.64 2.78
N LYS A 149 0.91 -19.05 1.59
CA LYS A 149 2.32 -19.29 1.31
C LYS A 149 2.54 -19.30 -0.20
N ARG A 150 3.80 -19.20 -0.59
CA ARG A 150 4.18 -19.22 -1.98
C ARG A 150 3.99 -20.64 -2.55
N ALA A 151 3.41 -20.67 -3.75
CA ALA A 151 3.09 -21.96 -4.38
C ALA A 151 4.32 -22.70 -4.87
N ASP A 152 5.41 -22.01 -5.13
CA ASP A 152 6.62 -22.60 -5.71
C ASP A 152 7.63 -23.04 -4.66
N LYS A 153 7.18 -23.33 -3.50
CA LYS A 153 8.05 -23.77 -2.41
C LYS A 153 8.48 -25.23 -2.53
#